data_2fba5c7e13dd250aa1dca1e93a1689a4
#
_entry.id   2fba5c7e13dd250aa1dca1e93a1689a4
#
_cell.length_a   1.000
_cell.length_b   1.000
_cell.length_c   1.000
_cell.angle_alpha   90.00
_cell.angle_beta   90.00
_cell.angle_gamma   90.00
#
_symmetry.space_group_name_H-M   'P 1'
#
loop_
_entity.id
_entity.type
_entity.pdbx_description
1 polymer ?
#
loop_
_entity_poly.entity_id
_entity_poly.type
_entity_poly.pdbx_seq_one_letter_code
_entity_poly.pdbx_strand_id
1 'polypeptide(L)'
;MACAPVYETRPVRIQRDIKHIASLGKDKAGRTCFTYSQQDKDVRDFLIETLQGLNLSIAVDGVGNIRARYEGKNPDAPIVMSGSHIDSVRQGGKFDGVAGVVAALEVVRTMVDEGIVPIHPVEVVIFSEEEGSNFGPCCAGSKAMIGRYTVKDLKKLKNPAGMSMYTMAQECG
;
A
#
# COMPACT_ATOMS: atom_id res chain seq x y z
N MET A 1 1.94 -14.34 36.24
CA MET A 1 1.98 -13.49 35.04
C MET A 1 0.70 -13.76 34.26
N ALA A 2 -0.14 -12.74 34.05
CA ALA A 2 -1.31 -12.89 33.18
C ALA A 2 -0.80 -13.13 31.75
N CYS A 3 -1.29 -14.17 31.09
CA CYS A 3 -1.01 -14.41 29.67
C CYS A 3 -1.52 -13.19 28.87
N ALA A 4 -0.73 -12.66 27.93
CA ALA A 4 -1.22 -11.60 27.08
C ALA A 4 -2.45 -12.10 26.29
N PRO A 5 -3.47 -11.28 26.10
CA PRO A 5 -4.64 -11.69 25.34
C PRO A 5 -4.22 -12.09 23.91
N VAL A 6 -4.76 -13.21 23.44
CA VAL A 6 -4.57 -13.67 22.07
C VAL A 6 -5.71 -13.08 21.24
N TYR A 7 -5.35 -12.28 20.24
CA TYR A 7 -6.31 -11.71 19.29
C TYR A 7 -6.29 -12.54 18.00
N GLU A 8 -7.48 -12.88 17.51
CA GLU A 8 -7.60 -13.69 16.28
C GLU A 8 -7.90 -12.79 15.08
N THR A 9 -7.07 -12.90 14.06
CA THR A 9 -7.36 -12.30 12.74
C THR A 9 -8.46 -13.09 12.04
N ARG A 10 -9.11 -12.47 11.06
CA ARG A 10 -10.20 -13.12 10.29
C ARG A 10 -9.71 -13.57 8.91
N PRO A 11 -9.26 -14.82 8.73
CA PRO A 11 -8.72 -15.32 7.46
C PRO A 11 -9.63 -15.13 6.26
N VAL A 12 -10.95 -15.14 6.48
CA VAL A 12 -11.95 -14.91 5.44
C VAL A 12 -11.85 -13.52 4.83
N ARG A 13 -11.57 -12.47 5.64
CA ARG A 13 -11.36 -11.10 5.15
C ARG A 13 -10.08 -11.02 4.33
N ILE A 14 -9.00 -11.59 4.82
CA ILE A 14 -7.70 -11.66 4.12
C ILE A 14 -7.89 -12.31 2.75
N GLN A 15 -8.54 -13.47 2.71
CA GLN A 15 -8.76 -14.21 1.46
C GLN A 15 -9.65 -13.43 0.49
N ARG A 16 -10.72 -12.78 0.98
CA ARG A 16 -11.63 -11.96 0.18
C ARG A 16 -10.85 -10.80 -0.49
N ASP A 17 -10.07 -10.07 0.29
CA ASP A 17 -9.37 -8.87 -0.20
C ASP A 17 -8.26 -9.22 -1.19
N ILE A 18 -7.49 -10.27 -0.93
CA ILE A 18 -6.50 -10.79 -1.90
C ILE A 18 -7.17 -11.21 -3.21
N LYS A 19 -8.30 -11.92 -3.14
CA LYS A 19 -9.05 -12.32 -4.35
C LYS A 19 -9.59 -11.12 -5.11
N HIS A 20 -10.13 -10.13 -4.39
CA HIS A 20 -10.65 -8.92 -5.01
C HIS A 20 -9.55 -8.12 -5.71
N ILE A 21 -8.45 -7.80 -5.02
CA ILE A 21 -7.30 -7.09 -5.59
C ILE A 21 -6.74 -7.85 -6.80
N ALA A 22 -6.61 -9.18 -6.71
CA ALA A 22 -6.13 -9.99 -7.82
C ALA A 22 -7.06 -9.93 -9.04
N SER A 23 -8.37 -9.74 -8.84
CA SER A 23 -9.32 -9.64 -9.95
C SER A 23 -9.23 -8.32 -10.72
N LEU A 24 -8.84 -7.22 -10.06
CA LEU A 24 -8.74 -5.89 -10.66
C LEU A 24 -7.59 -5.77 -11.68
N GLY A 25 -6.54 -6.58 -11.52
CA GLY A 25 -5.39 -6.61 -12.47
C GLY A 25 -5.27 -7.93 -13.24
N LYS A 26 -6.35 -8.73 -13.32
CA LYS A 26 -6.30 -10.06 -13.91
C LYS A 26 -5.86 -10.02 -15.38
N ASP A 27 -4.87 -10.84 -15.71
CA ASP A 27 -4.35 -11.08 -17.05
C ASP A 27 -4.45 -12.58 -17.38
N LYS A 28 -4.09 -12.98 -18.62
CA LYS A 28 -4.22 -14.37 -19.12
C LYS A 28 -3.52 -15.41 -18.23
N ALA A 29 -2.36 -15.08 -17.67
CA ALA A 29 -1.53 -16.01 -16.92
C ALA A 29 -1.21 -15.54 -15.48
N GLY A 30 -1.78 -14.42 -15.01
CA GLY A 30 -1.48 -13.89 -13.70
C GLY A 30 -2.17 -12.56 -13.43
N ARG A 31 -1.47 -11.67 -12.73
CA ARG A 31 -1.89 -10.30 -12.47
C ARG A 31 -0.87 -9.32 -13.04
N THR A 32 -1.33 -8.30 -13.76
CA THR A 32 -0.50 -7.18 -14.21
C THR A 32 -1.10 -5.89 -13.67
N CYS A 33 -0.32 -5.19 -12.84
CA CYS A 33 -0.72 -3.95 -12.20
C CYS A 33 0.48 -3.02 -12.12
N PHE A 34 0.70 -2.25 -13.16
CA PHE A 34 1.80 -1.28 -13.17
C PHE A 34 1.39 0.00 -12.46
N THR A 35 2.30 0.55 -11.69
CA THR A 35 2.09 1.83 -11.00
C THR A 35 1.57 2.90 -11.95
N TYR A 36 0.56 3.64 -11.51
CA TYR A 36 -0.19 4.67 -12.26
C TYR A 36 -0.99 4.15 -13.46
N SER A 37 -1.20 2.84 -13.59
CA SER A 37 -2.16 2.28 -14.55
C SER A 37 -3.59 2.38 -14.02
N GLN A 38 -4.59 2.13 -14.89
CA GLN A 38 -5.98 2.05 -14.44
C GLN A 38 -6.18 0.96 -13.40
N GLN A 39 -5.49 -0.18 -13.53
CA GLN A 39 -5.52 -1.27 -12.55
C GLN A 39 -4.98 -0.86 -11.19
N ASP A 40 -3.88 -0.08 -11.18
CA ASP A 40 -3.33 0.50 -9.95
C ASP A 40 -4.34 1.44 -9.30
N LYS A 41 -4.96 2.32 -10.09
CA LYS A 41 -6.00 3.22 -9.60
C LYS A 41 -7.18 2.46 -8.97
N ASP A 42 -7.69 1.44 -9.64
CA ASP A 42 -8.83 0.65 -9.14
C ASP A 42 -8.51 -0.04 -7.80
N VAL A 43 -7.29 -0.58 -7.66
CA VAL A 43 -6.82 -1.19 -6.40
C VAL A 43 -6.63 -0.13 -5.31
N ARG A 44 -6.08 1.03 -5.64
CA ARG A 44 -5.89 2.15 -4.70
C ARG A 44 -7.23 2.66 -4.19
N ASP A 45 -8.18 2.88 -5.09
CA ASP A 45 -9.54 3.34 -4.75
C ASP A 45 -10.20 2.36 -3.76
N PHE A 46 -10.16 1.05 -4.04
CA PHE A 46 -10.66 0.03 -3.12
C PHE A 46 -9.98 0.05 -1.75
N LEU A 47 -8.65 0.21 -1.71
CA LEU A 47 -7.91 0.22 -0.44
C LEU A 47 -8.17 1.51 0.34
N ILE A 48 -8.22 2.67 -0.32
CA ILE A 48 -8.55 3.96 0.31
C ILE A 48 -9.96 3.90 0.90
N GLU A 49 -10.98 3.43 0.15
CA GLU A 49 -12.35 3.29 0.65
C GLU A 49 -12.39 2.36 1.88
N THR A 50 -11.67 1.24 1.83
CA THR A 50 -11.58 0.30 2.95
C THR A 50 -10.96 0.96 4.19
N LEU A 51 -9.88 1.71 4.04
CA LEU A 51 -9.18 2.39 5.12
C LEU A 51 -10.00 3.55 5.70
N GLN A 52 -10.73 4.28 4.84
CA GLN A 52 -11.68 5.32 5.27
C GLN A 52 -12.82 4.72 6.13
N GLY A 53 -13.32 3.55 5.74
CA GLY A 53 -14.35 2.83 6.52
C GLY A 53 -13.89 2.41 7.93
N LEU A 54 -12.59 2.44 8.21
CA LEU A 54 -12.00 2.20 9.54
C LEU A 54 -11.71 3.49 10.32
N ASN A 55 -12.13 4.66 9.80
CA ASN A 55 -11.85 5.99 10.37
C ASN A 55 -10.36 6.29 10.56
N LEU A 56 -9.50 5.82 9.65
CA LEU A 56 -8.08 6.13 9.64
C LEU A 56 -7.80 7.46 8.95
N SER A 57 -6.79 8.19 9.43
CA SER A 57 -6.28 9.39 8.75
C SER A 57 -5.41 8.94 7.57
N ILE A 58 -5.80 9.32 6.33
CA ILE A 58 -5.11 8.92 5.11
C ILE A 58 -4.32 10.08 4.54
N ALA A 59 -3.06 9.81 4.18
CA ALA A 59 -2.20 10.71 3.45
C ALA A 59 -1.62 9.99 2.22
N VAL A 60 -1.57 10.70 1.10
CA VAL A 60 -0.91 10.24 -0.13
C VAL A 60 0.22 11.20 -0.42
N ASP A 61 1.42 10.69 -0.64
CA ASP A 61 2.58 11.55 -0.95
C ASP A 61 2.73 11.81 -2.46
N GLY A 62 3.69 12.66 -2.82
CA GLY A 62 3.88 13.10 -4.20
C GLY A 62 4.33 12.03 -5.20
N VAL A 63 4.59 10.79 -4.75
CA VAL A 63 4.84 9.63 -5.62
C VAL A 63 3.76 8.56 -5.46
N GLY A 64 2.67 8.92 -4.76
CA GLY A 64 1.53 8.05 -4.61
C GLY A 64 1.67 6.99 -3.51
N ASN A 65 2.65 7.00 -2.62
CA ASN A 65 2.60 6.14 -1.43
C ASN A 65 1.39 6.52 -0.59
N ILE A 66 0.60 5.53 -0.17
CA ILE A 66 -0.54 5.73 0.74
C ILE A 66 -0.08 5.40 2.15
N ARG A 67 -0.36 6.29 3.10
CA ARG A 67 -0.21 6.03 4.53
C ARG A 67 -1.54 6.21 5.22
N ALA A 68 -1.97 5.20 5.96
CA ALA A 68 -3.21 5.24 6.72
C ALA A 68 -2.90 5.04 8.20
N ARG A 69 -3.16 6.07 9.00
CA ARG A 69 -2.78 6.13 10.41
C ARG A 69 -3.95 5.80 11.31
N TYR A 70 -3.76 4.81 12.16
CA TYR A 70 -4.56 4.48 13.32
C TYR A 70 -3.91 5.11 14.56
N GLU A 71 -4.64 5.98 15.26
CA GLU A 71 -4.09 6.75 16.37
C GLU A 71 -3.80 5.86 17.58
N GLY A 72 -2.70 6.20 18.27
CA GLY A 72 -2.34 5.62 19.55
C GLY A 72 -2.75 6.50 20.73
N LYS A 73 -2.55 5.99 21.95
CA LYS A 73 -2.75 6.74 23.19
C LYS A 73 -1.80 7.94 23.30
N ASN A 74 -0.61 7.83 22.69
CA ASN A 74 0.35 8.91 22.60
C ASN A 74 0.58 9.25 21.12
N PRO A 75 -0.08 10.30 20.60
CA PRO A 75 0.03 10.69 19.19
C PRO A 75 1.44 11.15 18.79
N ASP A 76 2.26 11.59 19.76
CA ASP A 76 3.63 12.06 19.54
C ASP A 76 4.66 10.93 19.64
N ALA A 77 4.25 9.71 20.00
CA ALA A 77 5.14 8.55 20.04
C ALA A 77 5.61 8.16 18.62
N PRO A 78 6.80 7.55 18.48
CA PRO A 78 7.25 7.02 17.20
C PRO A 78 6.22 6.08 16.58
N ILE A 79 6.00 6.24 15.28
CA ILE A 79 5.02 5.46 14.51
C ILE A 79 5.53 4.03 14.32
N VAL A 80 4.66 3.04 14.48
CA VAL A 80 4.88 1.66 14.06
C VAL A 80 4.28 1.49 12.67
N MET A 81 5.13 1.27 11.66
CA MET A 81 4.70 1.17 10.27
C MET A 81 4.75 -0.28 9.79
N SER A 82 3.70 -0.72 9.10
CA SER A 82 3.62 -2.03 8.47
C SER A 82 2.89 -1.92 7.13
N GLY A 83 3.32 -2.70 6.15
CA GLY A 83 2.69 -2.70 4.83
C GLY A 83 3.58 -3.30 3.76
N SER A 84 3.26 -3.05 2.51
CA SER A 84 3.97 -3.52 1.32
C SER A 84 3.57 -2.68 0.10
N HIS A 85 3.48 -3.29 -1.09
CA HIS A 85 3.13 -2.67 -2.37
C HIS A 85 1.94 -3.38 -3.03
N ILE A 86 1.39 -2.76 -4.07
CA ILE A 86 0.28 -3.31 -4.86
C ILE A 86 0.60 -3.41 -6.35
N ASP A 87 1.69 -2.80 -6.81
CA ASP A 87 2.18 -3.03 -8.17
C ASP A 87 2.72 -4.46 -8.34
N SER A 88 2.87 -4.89 -9.56
CA SER A 88 3.34 -6.23 -9.87
C SER A 88 4.16 -6.23 -11.16
N VAL A 89 5.01 -7.24 -11.33
CA VAL A 89 5.56 -7.58 -12.63
C VAL A 89 4.45 -7.99 -13.60
N ARG A 90 4.75 -8.00 -14.90
CA ARG A 90 3.82 -8.53 -15.91
C ARG A 90 3.51 -10.00 -15.61
N GLN A 91 2.21 -10.34 -15.54
CA GLN A 91 1.72 -11.68 -15.22
C GLN A 91 2.27 -12.22 -13.88
N GLY A 92 2.41 -11.32 -12.90
CA GLY A 92 2.90 -11.63 -11.56
C GLY A 92 1.93 -12.45 -10.75
N GLY A 93 2.38 -12.88 -9.57
CA GLY A 93 1.58 -13.62 -8.60
C GLY A 93 0.53 -12.73 -7.92
N LYS A 94 -0.52 -13.36 -7.42
CA LYS A 94 -1.60 -12.67 -6.70
C LYS A 94 -1.27 -12.31 -5.25
N PHE A 95 -0.17 -12.83 -4.73
CA PHE A 95 0.23 -12.65 -3.33
C PHE A 95 1.34 -11.63 -3.14
N ASP A 96 2.20 -11.50 -4.16
CA ASP A 96 3.36 -10.62 -4.08
C ASP A 96 2.94 -9.18 -3.82
N GLY A 97 3.54 -8.56 -2.82
CA GLY A 97 3.16 -7.26 -2.27
C GLY A 97 1.79 -7.24 -1.59
N VAL A 98 0.76 -7.71 -2.31
CA VAL A 98 -0.65 -7.69 -1.88
C VAL A 98 -0.86 -8.40 -0.53
N ALA A 99 -0.20 -9.55 -0.30
CA ALA A 99 -0.33 -10.27 0.96
C ALA A 99 0.16 -9.43 2.14
N GLY A 100 1.25 -8.68 1.98
CA GLY A 100 1.79 -7.79 3.00
C GLY A 100 0.86 -6.61 3.30
N VAL A 101 0.29 -5.99 2.27
CA VAL A 101 -0.71 -4.91 2.43
C VAL A 101 -1.95 -5.41 3.16
N VAL A 102 -2.51 -6.53 2.72
CA VAL A 102 -3.73 -7.10 3.31
C VAL A 102 -3.49 -7.59 4.74
N ALA A 103 -2.29 -8.12 5.04
CA ALA A 103 -1.92 -8.52 6.40
C ALA A 103 -1.85 -7.30 7.34
N ALA A 104 -1.20 -6.22 6.92
CA ALA A 104 -1.14 -4.97 7.69
C ALA A 104 -2.54 -4.37 7.92
N LEU A 105 -3.37 -4.37 6.88
CA LEU A 105 -4.76 -3.92 6.96
C LEU A 105 -5.57 -4.77 7.95
N GLU A 106 -5.41 -6.09 7.95
CA GLU A 106 -6.12 -6.98 8.88
C GLU A 106 -5.70 -6.78 10.32
N VAL A 107 -4.42 -6.47 10.57
CA VAL A 107 -3.96 -6.11 11.93
C VAL A 107 -4.71 -4.88 12.44
N VAL A 108 -4.82 -3.82 11.64
CA VAL A 108 -5.53 -2.62 12.06
C VAL A 108 -7.04 -2.87 12.18
N ARG A 109 -7.64 -3.65 11.28
CA ARG A 109 -9.05 -4.09 11.41
C ARG A 109 -9.30 -4.82 12.72
N THR A 110 -8.40 -5.72 13.10
CA THR A 110 -8.51 -6.45 14.36
C THR A 110 -8.42 -5.48 15.55
N MET A 111 -7.52 -4.51 15.51
CA MET A 111 -7.44 -3.48 16.55
C MET A 111 -8.75 -2.69 16.67
N VAL A 112 -9.35 -2.28 15.54
CA VAL A 112 -10.63 -1.55 15.52
C VAL A 112 -11.77 -2.42 16.05
N ASP A 113 -11.88 -3.67 15.56
CA ASP A 113 -12.95 -4.61 15.97
C ASP A 113 -12.92 -4.92 17.48
N GLU A 114 -11.71 -5.04 18.05
CA GLU A 114 -11.49 -5.39 19.46
C GLU A 114 -11.36 -4.14 20.37
N GLY A 115 -11.48 -2.94 19.82
CA GLY A 115 -11.33 -1.70 20.58
C GLY A 115 -9.93 -1.50 21.17
N ILE A 116 -8.90 -2.05 20.52
CA ILE A 116 -7.51 -1.95 20.97
C ILE A 116 -6.95 -0.60 20.54
N VAL A 117 -6.62 0.25 21.52
CA VAL A 117 -5.87 1.48 21.26
C VAL A 117 -4.40 1.25 21.65
N PRO A 118 -3.48 1.18 20.69
CA PRO A 118 -2.06 0.96 20.96
C PRO A 118 -1.44 2.18 21.67
N ILE A 119 -0.25 2.04 22.23
CA ILE A 119 0.48 3.17 22.80
C ILE A 119 0.99 4.07 21.69
N HIS A 120 1.64 3.49 20.69
CA HIS A 120 2.16 4.17 19.51
C HIS A 120 1.12 4.23 18.40
N PRO A 121 1.08 5.28 17.59
CA PRO A 121 0.30 5.26 16.35
C PRO A 121 0.78 4.11 15.44
N VAL A 122 -0.16 3.47 14.75
CA VAL A 122 0.14 2.43 13.75
C VAL A 122 -0.20 2.94 12.36
N GLU A 123 0.73 2.84 11.42
CA GLU A 123 0.48 3.20 10.03
C GLU A 123 0.52 1.97 9.12
N VAL A 124 -0.55 1.79 8.34
CA VAL A 124 -0.52 0.93 7.17
C VAL A 124 0.10 1.73 6.03
N VAL A 125 1.14 1.20 5.40
CA VAL A 125 1.79 1.82 4.24
C VAL A 125 1.62 0.97 2.99
N ILE A 126 1.31 1.63 1.87
CA ILE A 126 1.23 1.02 0.54
C ILE A 126 2.20 1.78 -0.35
N PHE A 127 3.31 1.14 -0.70
CA PHE A 127 4.34 1.74 -1.53
C PHE A 127 3.97 1.69 -3.01
N SER A 128 4.34 2.74 -3.74
CA SER A 128 4.26 2.81 -5.19
C SER A 128 5.56 2.32 -5.83
N GLU A 129 5.48 1.64 -6.99
CA GLU A 129 6.62 1.24 -7.82
C GLU A 129 7.69 0.49 -7.02
N GLU A 130 7.30 -0.60 -6.37
CA GLU A 130 8.25 -1.45 -5.66
C GLU A 130 9.01 -2.33 -6.64
N GLU A 131 8.32 -2.94 -7.59
CA GLU A 131 8.83 -3.92 -8.54
C GLU A 131 9.74 -3.30 -9.63
N GLY A 132 9.65 -2.00 -9.86
CA GLY A 132 10.36 -1.34 -10.95
C GLY A 132 9.82 -1.68 -12.34
N SER A 133 8.64 -2.26 -12.41
CA SER A 133 8.08 -2.81 -13.67
C SER A 133 7.66 -1.74 -14.66
N ASN A 134 7.37 -0.53 -14.22
CA ASN A 134 6.97 0.58 -15.08
C ASN A 134 8.12 1.56 -15.36
N PHE A 135 8.93 1.89 -14.34
CA PHE A 135 9.98 2.93 -14.45
C PHE A 135 11.41 2.41 -14.29
N GLY A 136 11.61 1.12 -14.05
CA GLY A 136 12.90 0.42 -14.03
C GLY A 136 13.49 0.20 -12.62
N PRO A 137 13.74 1.23 -11.81
CA PRO A 137 14.32 1.00 -10.49
C PRO A 137 13.30 0.46 -9.48
N CYS A 138 13.63 -0.65 -8.81
CA CYS A 138 12.83 -1.18 -7.70
C CYS A 138 12.79 -0.23 -6.50
N CYS A 139 11.75 -0.37 -5.67
CA CYS A 139 11.56 0.37 -4.41
C CYS A 139 11.53 1.89 -4.62
N ALA A 140 10.99 2.37 -5.75
CA ALA A 140 11.00 3.80 -6.05
C ALA A 140 10.19 4.61 -5.04
N GLY A 141 9.01 4.12 -4.65
CA GLY A 141 8.16 4.77 -3.65
C GLY A 141 8.82 4.88 -2.28
N SER A 142 9.36 3.79 -1.75
CA SER A 142 10.03 3.82 -0.45
C SER A 142 11.32 4.67 -0.47
N LYS A 143 12.07 4.68 -1.58
CA LYS A 143 13.22 5.56 -1.77
C LYS A 143 12.82 7.04 -1.80
N ALA A 144 11.70 7.37 -2.43
CA ALA A 144 11.17 8.73 -2.43
C ALA A 144 10.73 9.16 -1.03
N MET A 145 10.03 8.30 -0.29
CA MET A 145 9.58 8.56 1.09
C MET A 145 10.73 8.94 2.02
N ILE A 146 11.90 8.30 1.88
CA ILE A 146 13.08 8.60 2.71
C ILE A 146 14.00 9.67 2.10
N GLY A 147 13.54 10.39 1.06
CA GLY A 147 14.27 11.49 0.44
C GLY A 147 15.47 11.10 -0.44
N ARG A 148 15.56 9.81 -0.86
CA ARG A 148 16.62 9.36 -1.78
C ARG A 148 16.34 9.73 -3.24
N TYR A 149 15.12 10.08 -3.59
CA TYR A 149 14.75 10.62 -4.88
C TYR A 149 14.28 12.05 -4.76
N THR A 150 14.85 12.91 -5.60
CA THR A 150 14.42 14.29 -5.81
C THR A 150 13.44 14.36 -6.99
N VAL A 151 12.71 15.46 -7.13
CA VAL A 151 11.89 15.73 -8.32
C VAL A 151 12.70 15.61 -9.63
N LYS A 152 14.00 16.01 -9.60
CA LYS A 152 14.89 15.88 -10.76
C LYS A 152 15.13 14.41 -11.14
N ASP A 153 15.20 13.52 -10.15
CA ASP A 153 15.38 12.10 -10.38
C ASP A 153 14.08 11.46 -10.92
N LEU A 154 12.93 11.80 -10.34
CA LEU A 154 11.63 11.33 -10.82
C LEU A 154 11.34 11.75 -12.27
N LYS A 155 11.82 12.92 -12.71
CA LYS A 155 11.73 13.38 -14.11
C LYS A 155 12.60 12.57 -15.09
N LYS A 156 13.65 11.87 -14.60
CA LYS A 156 14.51 11.02 -15.42
C LYS A 156 13.98 9.59 -15.53
N LEU A 157 13.26 9.10 -14.53
CA LEU A 157 12.65 7.78 -14.54
C LEU A 157 11.49 7.78 -15.54
N LYS A 158 11.62 7.01 -16.63
CA LYS A 158 10.65 6.99 -17.73
C LYS A 158 10.12 5.58 -17.96
N ASN A 159 8.81 5.52 -18.22
CA ASN A 159 8.17 4.28 -18.65
C ASN A 159 8.48 3.96 -20.14
N PRO A 160 8.08 2.78 -20.64
CA PRO A 160 8.29 2.41 -22.06
C PRO A 160 7.66 3.37 -23.08
N ALA A 161 6.63 4.14 -22.68
CA ALA A 161 6.02 5.18 -23.53
C ALA A 161 6.77 6.53 -23.47
N GLY A 162 7.85 6.63 -22.69
CA GLY A 162 8.66 7.84 -22.56
C GLY A 162 8.14 8.86 -21.54
N MET A 163 7.02 8.57 -20.85
CA MET A 163 6.49 9.43 -19.81
C MET A 163 7.27 9.27 -18.51
N SER A 164 7.55 10.40 -17.84
CA SER A 164 8.29 10.37 -16.58
C SER A 164 7.41 9.96 -15.41
N MET A 165 8.02 9.34 -14.39
CA MET A 165 7.34 9.03 -13.14
C MET A 165 6.75 10.29 -12.50
N TYR A 166 7.45 11.42 -12.58
CA TYR A 166 6.95 12.71 -12.11
C TYR A 166 5.64 13.13 -12.80
N THR A 167 5.61 13.06 -14.14
CA THR A 167 4.42 13.44 -14.92
C THR A 167 3.24 12.55 -14.60
N MET A 168 3.45 11.22 -14.58
CA MET A 168 2.37 10.27 -14.30
C MET A 168 1.85 10.38 -12.87
N ALA A 169 2.73 10.63 -11.89
CA ALA A 169 2.30 10.87 -10.51
C ALA A 169 1.39 12.11 -10.39
N GLN A 170 1.69 13.19 -11.14
CA GLN A 170 0.84 14.39 -11.16
C GLN A 170 -0.52 14.17 -11.85
N GLU A 171 -0.58 13.29 -12.85
CA GLU A 171 -1.83 12.97 -13.58
C GLU A 171 -2.75 12.03 -12.77
N CYS A 172 -2.18 11.23 -11.88
CA CYS A 172 -2.95 10.29 -11.05
C CYS A 172 -3.44 10.90 -9.72
N GLY A 173 -3.08 12.14 -9.38
CA GLY A 173 -3.50 12.87 -8.18
C GLY A 173 -2.58 12.61 -7.02
#